data_bcb797bdaf50510b64ed4283863273de
#
_entry.id   bcb797bdaf50510b64ed4283863273de
#
_cell.length_a   1.000
_cell.length_b   1.000
_cell.length_c   1.000
_cell.angle_alpha   90.00
_cell.angle_beta   90.00
_cell.angle_gamma   90.00
#
_symmetry.space_group_name_H-M   'P 1'
#
loop_
_entity.id
_entity.type
_entity.pdbx_description
1 polymer ?
#
loop_
_entity_poly.entity_id
_entity_poly.type
_entity_poly.pdbx_seq_one_letter_code
_entity_poly.pdbx_strand_id
1 'polypeptide(L)'
;MTTSLDGRSVLVTGANGGLGEQFVRQALDRGAAKVYAAARTPRGWDDRRVEPLTLDLTDADSVTRAADAAPDVDLLINNAAIAPAGDHITGPEQELRRVFETNFFGTVRVARAFAPVLAANGGGTLLNILSAAAWVTLPTGYAASKAAAWSATNALRTELRGQGTHVIGLLVGMIDTPMSARWDVPKVSAASVVAQAYDAVADGSFEVLADDQTRYLKSRMSTPAEELYPWLDEQLGSFVP
;
A
#
# COMPACT_ATOMS: atom_id res chain seq x y z
N MET A 1 18.02 -8.71 -14.33
CA MET A 1 18.65 -7.40 -14.06
C MET A 1 17.87 -6.82 -12.90
N THR A 2 18.55 -6.51 -11.78
CA THR A 2 17.92 -5.82 -10.65
C THR A 2 17.60 -4.40 -11.09
N THR A 3 16.36 -3.99 -10.94
CA THR A 3 15.90 -2.63 -11.28
C THR A 3 16.59 -1.65 -10.36
N SER A 4 17.32 -0.69 -10.90
CA SER A 4 18.07 0.28 -10.12
C SER A 4 17.14 1.38 -9.56
N LEU A 5 17.36 1.71 -8.27
CA LEU A 5 16.83 2.91 -7.63
C LEU A 5 17.97 3.91 -7.36
N ASP A 6 19.04 3.84 -8.14
CA ASP A 6 20.22 4.68 -7.97
C ASP A 6 19.85 6.17 -7.91
N GLY A 7 20.30 6.82 -6.85
CA GLY A 7 20.06 8.24 -6.61
C GLY A 7 18.68 8.59 -6.08
N ARG A 8 17.74 7.65 -5.96
CA ARG A 8 16.37 7.91 -5.50
C ARG A 8 16.28 8.09 -3.99
N SER A 9 15.37 8.97 -3.58
CA SER A 9 14.93 9.16 -2.20
C SER A 9 13.53 8.58 -2.02
N VAL A 10 13.45 7.48 -1.25
CA VAL A 10 12.24 6.68 -1.07
C VAL A 10 11.62 6.95 0.29
N LEU A 11 10.30 7.17 0.36
CA LEU A 11 9.57 7.17 1.61
C LEU A 11 8.63 5.96 1.69
N VAL A 12 8.71 5.21 2.80
CA VAL A 12 7.88 4.04 3.06
C VAL A 12 7.04 4.28 4.31
N THR A 13 5.72 4.34 4.19
CA THR A 13 4.83 4.39 5.37
C THR A 13 4.64 3.00 5.97
N GLY A 14 4.58 2.89 7.30
CA GLY A 14 4.47 1.59 7.99
C GLY A 14 5.74 0.73 7.87
N ALA A 15 6.91 1.36 7.91
CA ALA A 15 8.21 0.75 7.64
C ALA A 15 8.71 -0.23 8.72
N ASN A 16 8.11 -0.25 9.92
CA ASN A 16 8.65 -1.01 11.06
C ASN A 16 8.57 -2.54 10.94
N GLY A 17 7.83 -3.07 9.99
CA GLY A 17 7.72 -4.53 9.86
C GLY A 17 6.89 -4.99 8.68
N GLY A 18 6.73 -6.30 8.54
CA GLY A 18 5.98 -6.91 7.46
C GLY A 18 6.48 -6.48 6.08
N LEU A 19 5.54 -6.07 5.23
CA LEU A 19 5.84 -5.61 3.87
C LEU A 19 6.69 -4.32 3.86
N GLY A 20 6.45 -3.39 4.81
CA GLY A 20 7.17 -2.12 4.90
C GLY A 20 8.67 -2.30 5.14
N GLU A 21 9.06 -3.26 6.00
CA GLU A 21 10.46 -3.60 6.20
C GLU A 21 11.12 -4.13 4.93
N GLN A 22 10.43 -4.97 4.16
CA GLN A 22 10.94 -5.47 2.89
C GLN A 22 11.12 -4.34 1.86
N PHE A 23 10.20 -3.36 1.83
CA PHE A 23 10.38 -2.17 1.01
C PHE A 23 11.64 -1.39 1.36
N VAL A 24 11.91 -1.15 2.64
CA VAL A 24 13.15 -0.47 3.07
C VAL A 24 14.39 -1.26 2.65
N ARG A 25 14.45 -2.57 2.97
CA ARG A 25 15.60 -3.42 2.65
C ARG A 25 15.88 -3.48 1.16
N GLN A 26 14.86 -3.79 0.36
CA GLN A 26 15.05 -3.90 -1.09
C GLN A 26 15.31 -2.55 -1.77
N ALA A 27 14.84 -1.43 -1.22
CA ALA A 27 15.25 -0.11 -1.73
C ALA A 27 16.75 0.11 -1.59
N LEU A 28 17.32 -0.25 -0.44
CA LEU A 28 18.76 -0.18 -0.18
C LEU A 28 19.56 -1.10 -1.10
N ASP A 29 19.09 -2.36 -1.27
CA ASP A 29 19.71 -3.36 -2.13
C ASP A 29 19.68 -2.95 -3.61
N ARG A 30 18.69 -2.15 -4.02
CA ARG A 30 18.53 -1.61 -5.37
C ARG A 30 19.23 -0.26 -5.58
N GLY A 31 19.98 0.23 -4.59
CA GLY A 31 20.83 1.42 -4.73
C GLY A 31 20.15 2.74 -4.35
N ALA A 32 19.03 2.73 -3.64
CA ALA A 32 18.44 3.99 -3.17
C ALA A 32 19.45 4.83 -2.38
N ALA A 33 19.52 6.12 -2.69
CA ALA A 33 20.43 7.05 -2.02
C ALA A 33 19.97 7.32 -0.58
N LYS A 34 18.64 7.36 -0.36
CA LYS A 34 18.04 7.57 0.94
C LYS A 34 16.70 6.83 1.06
N VAL A 35 16.38 6.36 2.26
CA VAL A 35 15.07 5.77 2.58
C VAL A 35 14.53 6.39 3.87
N TYR A 36 13.44 7.11 3.79
CA TYR A 36 12.66 7.56 4.94
C TYR A 36 11.77 6.42 5.42
N ALA A 37 12.15 5.81 6.55
CA ALA A 37 11.40 4.71 7.16
C ALA A 37 10.34 5.27 8.11
N ALA A 38 9.15 5.55 7.57
CA ALA A 38 8.11 6.27 8.29
C ALA A 38 7.20 5.33 9.10
N ALA A 39 6.99 5.67 10.37
CA ALA A 39 6.09 4.99 11.30
C ALA A 39 5.62 5.94 12.40
N ARG A 40 4.55 5.57 13.14
CA ARG A 40 4.10 6.32 14.32
C ARG A 40 5.17 6.41 15.41
N THR A 41 5.89 5.31 15.60
CA THR A 41 7.05 5.21 16.50
C THR A 41 8.17 4.55 15.69
N PRO A 42 9.00 5.32 14.98
CA PRO A 42 10.07 4.77 14.14
C PRO A 42 11.08 4.00 14.97
N ARG A 43 11.59 2.91 14.42
CA ARG A 43 12.73 2.18 14.99
C ARG A 43 14.05 2.65 14.39
N GLY A 44 15.17 2.36 15.04
CA GLY A 44 16.50 2.52 14.46
C GLY A 44 16.77 1.50 13.34
N TRP A 45 17.66 1.86 12.44
CA TRP A 45 18.17 1.02 11.34
C TRP A 45 19.69 1.10 11.31
N ASP A 46 20.34 -0.01 10.96
CA ASP A 46 21.81 -0.07 10.95
C ASP A 46 22.46 0.58 9.71
N ASP A 47 21.67 0.81 8.64
CA ASP A 47 22.16 1.47 7.42
C ASP A 47 21.94 2.98 7.52
N ARG A 48 23.04 3.75 7.36
CA ARG A 48 23.05 5.22 7.44
C ARG A 48 22.21 5.92 6.36
N ARG A 49 21.81 5.22 5.31
CA ARG A 49 20.91 5.73 4.27
C ARG A 49 19.45 5.71 4.72
N VAL A 50 19.14 5.02 5.83
CA VAL A 50 17.78 4.98 6.37
C VAL A 50 17.61 6.06 7.42
N GLU A 51 16.66 6.94 7.18
CA GLU A 51 16.26 8.00 8.09
C GLU A 51 14.91 7.63 8.73
N PRO A 52 14.87 7.35 10.05
CA PRO A 52 13.62 7.11 10.77
C PRO A 52 12.76 8.38 10.78
N LEU A 53 11.51 8.29 10.35
CA LEU A 53 10.60 9.43 10.24
C LEU A 53 9.31 9.19 11.02
N THR A 54 8.95 10.10 11.92
CA THR A 54 7.66 10.02 12.63
C THR A 54 6.53 10.44 11.71
N LEU A 55 5.58 9.53 11.50
CA LEU A 55 4.41 9.78 10.67
C LEU A 55 3.21 8.98 11.18
N ASP A 56 2.18 9.68 11.65
CA ASP A 56 0.86 9.14 11.93
C ASP A 56 -0.10 9.58 10.81
N LEU A 57 -0.62 8.61 10.06
CA LEU A 57 -1.54 8.86 8.95
C LEU A 57 -2.85 9.50 9.39
N THR A 58 -3.22 9.35 10.66
CA THR A 58 -4.48 9.86 11.23
C THR A 58 -4.34 11.28 11.79
N ASP A 59 -3.12 11.79 11.89
CA ASP A 59 -2.80 13.15 12.34
C ASP A 59 -2.30 14.00 11.16
N ALA A 60 -3.09 15.00 10.77
CA ALA A 60 -2.78 15.87 9.64
C ALA A 60 -1.48 16.69 9.86
N ASP A 61 -1.25 17.15 11.09
CA ASP A 61 -0.04 17.90 11.43
C ASP A 61 1.20 17.00 11.39
N SER A 62 1.07 15.73 11.82
CA SER A 62 2.15 14.75 11.69
C SER A 62 2.53 14.51 10.25
N VAL A 63 1.53 14.39 9.35
CA VAL A 63 1.77 14.20 7.91
C VAL A 63 2.43 15.44 7.29
N THR A 64 1.99 16.65 7.66
CA THR A 64 2.61 17.88 7.17
C THR A 64 4.07 17.98 7.59
N ARG A 65 4.36 17.77 8.89
CA ARG A 65 5.75 17.77 9.39
C ARG A 65 6.62 16.72 8.70
N ALA A 66 6.06 15.55 8.38
CA ALA A 66 6.80 14.52 7.65
C ALA A 66 7.13 14.95 6.21
N ALA A 67 6.22 15.64 5.52
CA ALA A 67 6.47 16.17 4.18
C ALA A 67 7.55 17.28 4.21
N ASP A 68 7.52 18.16 5.20
CA ASP A 68 8.54 19.21 5.40
C ASP A 68 9.92 18.61 5.72
N ALA A 69 9.96 17.49 6.46
CA ALA A 69 11.20 16.82 6.84
C ALA A 69 11.81 15.94 5.71
N ALA A 70 11.04 15.63 4.68
CA ALA A 70 11.46 14.75 3.58
C ALA A 70 11.26 15.43 2.20
N PRO A 71 11.91 16.60 1.96
CA PRO A 71 11.66 17.43 0.77
C PRO A 71 12.27 16.87 -0.53
N ASP A 72 13.14 15.86 -0.43
CA ASP A 72 13.83 15.22 -1.55
C ASP A 72 13.16 13.91 -2.01
N VAL A 73 12.00 13.53 -1.45
CA VAL A 73 11.29 12.31 -1.84
C VAL A 73 10.83 12.36 -3.29
N ASP A 74 11.23 11.37 -4.06
CA ASP A 74 10.82 11.14 -5.44
C ASP A 74 10.08 9.79 -5.65
N LEU A 75 10.07 8.91 -4.62
CA LEU A 75 9.27 7.69 -4.58
C LEU A 75 8.54 7.57 -3.25
N LEU A 76 7.23 7.77 -3.28
CA LEU A 76 6.36 7.60 -2.11
C LEU A 76 5.67 6.25 -2.15
N ILE A 77 5.82 5.44 -1.07
CA ILE A 77 5.17 4.14 -0.90
C ILE A 77 4.18 4.21 0.26
N ASN A 78 2.90 4.31 -0.06
CA ASN A 78 1.79 4.21 0.88
C ASN A 78 1.51 2.74 1.19
N ASN A 79 2.21 2.22 2.20
CA ASN A 79 2.09 0.82 2.63
C ASN A 79 1.32 0.66 3.94
N ALA A 80 1.33 1.65 4.83
CA ALA A 80 0.68 1.54 6.13
C ALA A 80 -0.82 1.26 6.02
N ALA A 81 -1.29 0.24 6.74
CA ALA A 81 -2.69 -0.13 6.84
C ALA A 81 -2.97 -0.90 8.12
N ILE A 82 -4.25 -1.03 8.47
CA ILE A 82 -4.74 -1.87 9.57
C ILE A 82 -5.86 -2.79 9.05
N ALA A 83 -5.92 -4.01 9.61
CA ALA A 83 -6.94 -5.01 9.28
C ALA A 83 -7.48 -5.65 10.57
N PRO A 84 -8.25 -4.91 11.40
CA PRO A 84 -8.87 -5.49 12.59
C PRO A 84 -9.93 -6.53 12.21
N ALA A 85 -10.26 -7.41 13.15
CA ALA A 85 -11.42 -8.27 13.03
C ALA A 85 -12.72 -7.48 13.16
N GLY A 86 -13.80 -8.01 12.62
CA GLY A 86 -15.15 -7.44 12.72
C GLY A 86 -15.80 -7.27 11.35
N ASP A 87 -17.09 -7.51 11.31
CA ASP A 87 -17.94 -7.36 10.13
C ASP A 87 -18.71 -6.02 10.14
N HIS A 88 -19.45 -5.75 9.07
CA HIS A 88 -20.21 -4.51 8.92
C HIS A 88 -21.48 -4.41 9.77
N ILE A 89 -22.07 -5.55 10.14
CA ILE A 89 -23.38 -5.61 10.79
C ILE A 89 -23.23 -5.67 12.32
N THR A 90 -22.32 -6.52 12.82
CA THR A 90 -22.16 -6.77 14.25
C THR A 90 -20.93 -6.07 14.85
N GLY A 91 -19.99 -5.64 14.00
CA GLY A 91 -18.79 -4.96 14.44
C GLY A 91 -19.04 -3.53 14.95
N PRO A 92 -18.21 -3.01 15.88
CA PRO A 92 -18.35 -1.64 16.37
C PRO A 92 -18.13 -0.61 15.24
N GLU A 93 -19.05 0.33 15.08
CA GLU A 93 -18.92 1.43 14.10
C GLU A 93 -17.60 2.20 14.26
N GLN A 94 -17.12 2.36 15.48
CA GLN A 94 -15.84 3.03 15.75
C GLN A 94 -14.65 2.32 15.10
N GLU A 95 -14.64 0.98 15.06
CA GLU A 95 -13.59 0.22 14.38
C GLU A 95 -13.67 0.40 12.87
N LEU A 96 -14.88 0.41 12.30
CA LEU A 96 -15.07 0.72 10.89
C LEU A 96 -14.53 2.11 10.54
N ARG A 97 -14.87 3.13 11.34
CA ARG A 97 -14.33 4.50 11.17
C ARG A 97 -12.80 4.53 11.26
N ARG A 98 -12.22 3.82 12.23
CA ARG A 98 -10.76 3.75 12.42
C ARG A 98 -10.05 3.12 11.22
N VAL A 99 -10.65 2.08 10.62
CA VAL A 99 -10.11 1.44 9.41
C VAL A 99 -10.13 2.41 8.23
N PHE A 100 -11.24 3.11 8.01
CA PHE A 100 -11.34 4.11 6.94
C PHE A 100 -10.39 5.29 7.18
N GLU A 101 -10.30 5.77 8.43
CA GLU A 101 -9.39 6.86 8.78
C GLU A 101 -7.93 6.52 8.45
N THR A 102 -7.51 5.28 8.75
CA THR A 102 -6.14 4.87 8.46
C THR A 102 -5.92 4.51 6.98
N ASN A 103 -6.77 3.60 6.43
CA ASN A 103 -6.48 2.96 5.15
C ASN A 103 -6.88 3.82 3.95
N PHE A 104 -7.88 4.69 4.10
CA PHE A 104 -8.36 5.55 3.03
C PHE A 104 -7.96 7.01 3.26
N PHE A 105 -8.50 7.67 4.30
CA PHE A 105 -8.21 9.09 4.54
C PHE A 105 -6.73 9.34 4.79
N GLY A 106 -6.06 8.48 5.57
CA GLY A 106 -4.63 8.56 5.81
C GLY A 106 -3.80 8.42 4.54
N THR A 107 -4.12 7.42 3.70
CA THR A 107 -3.45 7.23 2.40
C THR A 107 -3.60 8.46 1.49
N VAL A 108 -4.82 9.01 1.40
CA VAL A 108 -5.09 10.23 0.60
C VAL A 108 -4.39 11.45 1.20
N ARG A 109 -4.40 11.59 2.53
CA ARG A 109 -3.73 12.68 3.26
C ARG A 109 -2.23 12.71 2.97
N VAL A 110 -1.55 11.55 3.06
CA VAL A 110 -0.13 11.43 2.73
C VAL A 110 0.12 11.76 1.26
N ALA A 111 -0.68 11.21 0.34
CA ALA A 111 -0.55 11.52 -1.09
C ALA A 111 -0.69 13.03 -1.37
N ARG A 112 -1.65 13.70 -0.73
CA ARG A 112 -1.86 15.16 -0.86
C ARG A 112 -0.68 15.97 -0.33
N ALA A 113 -0.12 15.62 0.83
CA ALA A 113 1.00 16.32 1.42
C ALA A 113 2.28 16.16 0.60
N PHE A 114 2.51 14.98 0.03
CA PHE A 114 3.69 14.70 -0.78
C PHE A 114 3.56 15.01 -2.27
N ALA A 115 2.36 15.28 -2.78
CA ALA A 115 2.18 15.66 -4.19
C ALA A 115 3.04 16.86 -4.59
N PRO A 116 3.10 17.98 -3.82
CA PRO A 116 4.01 19.09 -4.12
C PRO A 116 5.49 18.71 -4.03
N VAL A 117 5.86 17.82 -3.09
CA VAL A 117 7.24 17.32 -2.94
C VAL A 117 7.64 16.53 -4.17
N LEU A 118 6.81 15.59 -4.61
CA LEU A 118 7.04 14.81 -5.84
C LEU A 118 7.16 15.74 -7.06
N ALA A 119 6.27 16.74 -7.18
CA ALA A 119 6.32 17.71 -8.28
C ALA A 119 7.64 18.48 -8.30
N ALA A 120 8.12 18.94 -7.15
CA ALA A 120 9.39 19.67 -7.02
C ALA A 120 10.61 18.80 -7.40
N ASN A 121 10.49 17.48 -7.25
CA ASN A 121 11.53 16.49 -7.59
C ASN A 121 11.29 15.82 -8.97
N GLY A 122 10.63 16.50 -9.89
CA GLY A 122 10.45 16.06 -11.28
C GLY A 122 9.27 15.12 -11.53
N GLY A 123 8.27 15.11 -10.63
CA GLY A 123 7.04 14.31 -10.74
C GLY A 123 7.10 13.02 -9.93
N GLY A 124 8.16 12.25 -10.04
CA GLY A 124 8.39 11.05 -9.22
C GLY A 124 7.32 9.96 -9.36
N THR A 125 7.23 9.11 -8.33
CA THR A 125 6.31 7.97 -8.32
C THR A 125 5.55 7.89 -6.99
N LEU A 126 4.23 7.62 -7.07
CA LEU A 126 3.37 7.26 -5.95
C LEU A 126 2.93 5.80 -6.09
N LEU A 127 3.33 4.95 -5.18
CA LEU A 127 2.92 3.54 -5.10
C LEU A 127 1.96 3.34 -3.93
N ASN A 128 0.73 2.92 -4.19
CA ASN A 128 -0.26 2.58 -3.17
C ASN A 128 -0.40 1.06 -3.02
N ILE A 129 -0.22 0.55 -1.80
CA ILE A 129 -0.43 -0.87 -1.49
C ILE A 129 -1.92 -1.10 -1.20
N LEU A 130 -2.54 -1.77 -2.12
CA LEU A 130 -3.95 -2.12 -2.10
C LEU A 130 -4.15 -3.60 -1.67
N SER A 131 -5.25 -4.21 -2.10
CA SER A 131 -5.55 -5.61 -1.84
C SER A 131 -6.51 -6.14 -2.91
N ALA A 132 -6.47 -7.42 -3.19
CA ALA A 132 -7.50 -8.12 -3.96
C ALA A 132 -8.91 -7.96 -3.32
N ALA A 133 -8.96 -7.78 -1.99
CA ALA A 133 -10.18 -7.45 -1.26
C ALA A 133 -10.83 -6.12 -1.68
N ALA A 134 -10.16 -5.29 -2.48
CA ALA A 134 -10.77 -4.10 -3.09
C ALA A 134 -11.85 -4.44 -4.13
N TRP A 135 -11.80 -5.63 -4.70
CA TRP A 135 -12.69 -6.08 -5.78
C TRP A 135 -13.70 -7.13 -5.35
N VAL A 136 -13.39 -7.87 -4.29
CA VAL A 136 -14.24 -8.93 -3.78
C VAL A 136 -14.63 -8.62 -2.34
N THR A 137 -15.88 -8.79 -2.03
CA THR A 137 -16.40 -8.44 -0.72
C THR A 137 -16.03 -9.53 0.28
N LEU A 138 -15.05 -9.21 1.13
CA LEU A 138 -14.98 -9.83 2.45
C LEU A 138 -15.88 -8.99 3.38
N PRO A 139 -16.65 -9.58 4.30
CA PRO A 139 -17.54 -8.84 5.18
C PRO A 139 -16.74 -8.08 6.27
N THR A 140 -15.83 -7.22 5.87
CA THR A 140 -14.93 -6.50 6.77
C THR A 140 -14.75 -5.04 6.33
N GLY A 141 -14.64 -4.13 7.29
CA GLY A 141 -14.32 -2.73 7.02
C GLY A 141 -13.00 -2.56 6.23
N TYR A 142 -12.09 -3.52 6.36
CA TYR A 142 -10.84 -3.55 5.60
C TYR A 142 -11.10 -3.61 4.09
N ALA A 143 -11.93 -4.55 3.62
CA ALA A 143 -12.25 -4.70 2.19
C ALA A 143 -12.86 -3.40 1.62
N ALA A 144 -13.86 -2.85 2.30
CA ALA A 144 -14.48 -1.60 1.90
C ALA A 144 -13.48 -0.43 1.84
N SER A 145 -12.57 -0.32 2.83
CA SER A 145 -11.54 0.71 2.84
C SER A 145 -10.54 0.56 1.70
N LYS A 146 -10.19 -0.68 1.33
CA LYS A 146 -9.29 -0.96 0.19
C LYS A 146 -9.98 -0.71 -1.16
N ALA A 147 -11.28 -0.94 -1.27
CA ALA A 147 -12.07 -0.53 -2.44
C ALA A 147 -12.08 1.00 -2.62
N ALA A 148 -12.30 1.75 -1.54
CA ALA A 148 -12.21 3.20 -1.54
C ALA A 148 -10.79 3.69 -1.93
N ALA A 149 -9.74 3.09 -1.36
CA ALA A 149 -8.36 3.42 -1.67
C ALA A 149 -7.99 3.10 -3.14
N TRP A 150 -8.51 2.00 -3.70
CA TRP A 150 -8.34 1.66 -5.11
C TRP A 150 -8.99 2.70 -6.02
N SER A 151 -10.22 3.12 -5.72
CA SER A 151 -10.90 4.19 -6.46
C SER A 151 -10.10 5.50 -6.40
N ALA A 152 -9.63 5.90 -5.22
CA ALA A 152 -8.80 7.10 -5.04
C ALA A 152 -7.46 6.98 -5.80
N THR A 153 -6.83 5.80 -5.84
CA THR A 153 -5.59 5.58 -6.61
C THR A 153 -5.82 5.84 -8.10
N ASN A 154 -6.96 5.41 -8.64
CA ASN A 154 -7.32 5.69 -10.02
C ASN A 154 -7.56 7.19 -10.28
N ALA A 155 -8.20 7.91 -9.35
CA ALA A 155 -8.38 9.36 -9.43
C ALA A 155 -7.03 10.09 -9.41
N LEU A 156 -6.13 9.73 -8.49
CA LEU A 156 -4.78 10.30 -8.37
C LEU A 156 -3.95 10.16 -9.64
N ARG A 157 -4.13 9.08 -10.43
CA ARG A 157 -3.47 8.95 -11.74
C ARG A 157 -3.84 10.10 -12.69
N THR A 158 -5.08 10.55 -12.63
CA THR A 158 -5.55 11.67 -13.45
C THR A 158 -5.13 13.01 -12.88
N GLU A 159 -5.28 13.19 -11.57
CA GLU A 159 -4.99 14.44 -10.87
C GLU A 159 -3.50 14.83 -10.94
N LEU A 160 -2.61 13.83 -10.76
CA LEU A 160 -1.17 14.05 -10.68
C LEU A 160 -0.44 13.94 -12.04
N ARG A 161 -1.17 13.62 -13.11
CA ARG A 161 -0.59 13.51 -14.46
C ARG A 161 0.08 14.79 -14.93
N GLY A 162 -0.57 15.94 -14.67
CA GLY A 162 -0.09 17.26 -15.12
C GLY A 162 1.26 17.65 -14.51
N GLN A 163 1.60 17.12 -13.33
CA GLN A 163 2.90 17.34 -12.68
C GLN A 163 3.94 16.24 -12.97
N GLY A 164 3.59 15.24 -13.79
CA GLY A 164 4.48 14.15 -14.16
C GLY A 164 4.60 13.05 -13.11
N THR A 165 3.76 13.01 -12.06
CA THR A 165 3.79 11.93 -11.06
C THR A 165 3.16 10.66 -11.62
N HIS A 166 3.94 9.58 -11.62
CA HIS A 166 3.45 8.25 -11.99
C HIS A 166 2.79 7.57 -10.78
N VAL A 167 1.54 7.09 -10.95
CA VAL A 167 0.78 6.49 -9.84
C VAL A 167 0.54 5.00 -10.10
N ILE A 168 1.03 4.15 -9.20
CA ILE A 168 0.96 2.69 -9.26
C ILE A 168 0.02 2.18 -8.16
N GLY A 169 -0.87 1.26 -8.50
CA GLY A 169 -1.64 0.47 -7.54
C GLY A 169 -1.12 -0.96 -7.48
N LEU A 170 -0.63 -1.43 -6.34
CA LEU A 170 -0.27 -2.83 -6.15
C LEU A 170 -1.40 -3.55 -5.43
N LEU A 171 -1.93 -4.60 -6.07
CA LEU A 171 -2.97 -5.45 -5.51
C LEU A 171 -2.41 -6.86 -5.25
N VAL A 172 -2.77 -7.42 -4.12
CA VAL A 172 -2.26 -8.71 -3.66
C VAL A 172 -3.28 -9.37 -2.74
N GLY A 173 -3.29 -10.69 -2.73
CA GLY A 173 -4.05 -11.51 -1.79
C GLY A 173 -3.37 -11.58 -0.42
N MET A 174 -3.13 -12.81 0.06
CA MET A 174 -2.52 -13.04 1.38
C MET A 174 -0.99 -13.03 1.30
N ILE A 175 -0.37 -12.13 2.06
CA ILE A 175 1.09 -12.00 2.16
C ILE A 175 1.55 -12.60 3.50
N ASP A 176 2.65 -13.32 3.52
CA ASP A 176 3.25 -13.82 4.77
C ASP A 176 3.85 -12.66 5.58
N THR A 177 3.05 -12.17 6.52
CA THR A 177 3.35 -11.05 7.41
C THR A 177 2.62 -11.21 8.75
N PRO A 178 3.01 -10.49 9.80
CA PRO A 178 2.28 -10.51 11.08
C PRO A 178 0.79 -10.18 10.95
N MET A 179 0.39 -9.34 9.99
CA MET A 179 -1.02 -8.98 9.76
C MET A 179 -1.86 -10.20 9.37
N SER A 180 -1.29 -11.14 8.63
CA SER A 180 -1.97 -12.34 8.13
C SER A 180 -1.68 -13.59 8.96
N ALA A 181 -0.93 -13.49 10.05
CA ALA A 181 -0.46 -14.66 10.82
C ALA A 181 -1.59 -15.55 11.37
N ARG A 182 -2.76 -14.95 11.63
CA ARG A 182 -3.93 -15.66 12.17
C ARG A 182 -4.64 -16.57 11.17
N TRP A 183 -4.37 -16.45 9.86
CA TRP A 183 -4.99 -17.30 8.83
C TRP A 183 -4.00 -18.37 8.35
N ASP A 184 -4.43 -19.63 8.38
CA ASP A 184 -3.67 -20.77 7.85
C ASP A 184 -4.10 -21.04 6.39
N VAL A 185 -3.57 -20.23 5.48
CA VAL A 185 -3.88 -20.28 4.06
C VAL A 185 -2.60 -20.06 3.25
N PRO A 186 -2.55 -20.44 1.97
CA PRO A 186 -1.43 -20.14 1.11
C PRO A 186 -1.15 -18.62 1.04
N LYS A 187 0.10 -18.25 1.21
CA LYS A 187 0.56 -16.85 1.24
C LYS A 187 1.73 -16.66 0.29
N VAL A 188 1.77 -15.49 -0.33
CA VAL A 188 2.96 -15.07 -1.09
C VAL A 188 3.97 -14.42 -0.15
N SER A 189 5.27 -14.53 -0.48
CA SER A 189 6.30 -13.90 0.34
C SER A 189 6.29 -12.38 0.19
N ALA A 190 6.49 -11.66 1.30
CA ALA A 190 6.63 -10.20 1.27
C ALA A 190 7.78 -9.75 0.34
N ALA A 191 8.88 -10.52 0.27
CA ALA A 191 10.01 -10.23 -0.59
C ALA A 191 9.63 -10.28 -2.08
N SER A 192 8.84 -11.27 -2.52
CA SER A 192 8.39 -11.38 -3.91
C SER A 192 7.44 -10.25 -4.30
N VAL A 193 6.52 -9.86 -3.40
CA VAL A 193 5.60 -8.74 -3.64
C VAL A 193 6.35 -7.43 -3.84
N VAL A 194 7.33 -7.16 -2.98
CA VAL A 194 8.15 -5.94 -3.06
C VAL A 194 9.02 -5.92 -4.31
N ALA A 195 9.58 -7.06 -4.71
CA ALA A 195 10.34 -7.15 -5.95
C ALA A 195 9.51 -6.73 -7.16
N GLN A 196 8.28 -7.27 -7.29
CA GLN A 196 7.35 -6.91 -8.36
C GLN A 196 6.93 -5.42 -8.31
N ALA A 197 6.80 -4.85 -7.08
CA ALA A 197 6.50 -3.44 -6.91
C ALA A 197 7.59 -2.54 -7.48
N TYR A 198 8.85 -2.83 -7.17
CA TYR A 198 9.98 -2.06 -7.68
C TYR A 198 10.23 -2.28 -9.17
N ASP A 199 9.96 -3.48 -9.69
CA ASP A 199 10.02 -3.73 -11.13
C ASP A 199 8.99 -2.85 -11.87
N ALA A 200 7.77 -2.72 -11.33
CA ALA A 200 6.73 -1.84 -11.86
C ALA A 200 7.09 -0.34 -11.79
N VAL A 201 7.83 0.07 -10.75
CA VAL A 201 8.37 1.45 -10.68
C VAL A 201 9.32 1.73 -11.83
N ALA A 202 10.11 0.74 -12.25
CA ALA A 202 11.08 0.90 -13.31
C ALA A 202 10.50 0.79 -14.71
N ASP A 203 9.54 -0.10 -14.92
CA ASP A 203 8.94 -0.32 -16.25
C ASP A 203 7.76 0.62 -16.54
N GLY A 204 7.34 1.43 -15.54
CA GLY A 204 6.24 2.39 -15.69
C GLY A 204 4.86 1.74 -15.72
N SER A 205 4.68 0.57 -15.12
CA SER A 205 3.38 -0.09 -14.98
C SER A 205 2.44 0.72 -14.09
N PHE A 206 1.15 0.75 -14.44
CA PHE A 206 0.13 1.42 -13.61
C PHE A 206 -0.44 0.52 -12.52
N GLU A 207 -0.35 -0.79 -12.69
CA GLU A 207 -0.96 -1.77 -11.80
C GLU A 207 -0.07 -3.00 -11.66
N VAL A 208 0.07 -3.49 -10.43
CA VAL A 208 0.76 -4.74 -10.11
C VAL A 208 -0.25 -5.72 -9.53
N LEU A 209 -0.40 -6.89 -10.14
CA LEU A 209 -1.18 -8.02 -9.64
C LEU A 209 -0.19 -9.06 -9.11
N ALA A 210 0.12 -9.00 -7.81
CA ALA A 210 1.30 -9.63 -7.26
C ALA A 210 1.22 -11.15 -7.06
N ASP A 211 0.04 -11.76 -7.27
CA ASP A 211 -0.17 -13.21 -7.16
C ASP A 211 -1.23 -13.72 -8.14
N ASP A 212 -1.27 -15.05 -8.36
CA ASP A 212 -2.19 -15.68 -9.30
C ASP A 212 -3.66 -15.52 -8.90
N GLN A 213 -3.96 -15.56 -7.60
CA GLN A 213 -5.31 -15.35 -7.10
C GLN A 213 -5.80 -13.94 -7.44
N THR A 214 -4.97 -12.93 -7.23
CA THR A 214 -5.29 -11.55 -7.59
C THR A 214 -5.49 -11.37 -9.09
N ARG A 215 -4.67 -12.01 -9.95
CA ARG A 215 -4.84 -12.02 -11.40
C ARG A 215 -6.15 -12.67 -11.81
N TYR A 216 -6.47 -13.80 -11.20
CA TYR A 216 -7.72 -14.51 -11.46
C TYR A 216 -8.94 -13.66 -11.05
N LEU A 217 -8.95 -13.06 -9.86
CA LEU A 217 -10.03 -12.18 -9.40
C LEU A 217 -10.20 -10.98 -10.32
N LYS A 218 -9.12 -10.38 -10.79
CA LYS A 218 -9.17 -9.28 -11.77
C LYS A 218 -9.91 -9.70 -13.05
N SER A 219 -9.68 -10.90 -13.54
CA SER A 219 -10.33 -11.42 -14.74
C SER A 219 -11.84 -11.66 -14.56
N ARG A 220 -12.30 -11.76 -13.30
CA ARG A 220 -13.70 -12.03 -12.94
C ARG A 220 -14.50 -10.78 -12.57
N MET A 221 -13.91 -9.58 -12.60
CA MET A 221 -14.58 -8.34 -12.14
C MET A 221 -15.86 -7.98 -12.93
N SER A 222 -16.00 -8.48 -14.16
CA SER A 222 -17.21 -8.28 -14.98
C SER A 222 -18.23 -9.42 -14.85
N THR A 223 -17.98 -10.42 -14.01
CA THR A 223 -18.91 -11.54 -13.76
C THR A 223 -20.13 -11.01 -13.02
N PRO A 224 -21.36 -11.39 -13.42
CA PRO A 224 -22.58 -11.04 -12.69
C PRO A 224 -22.50 -11.45 -11.20
N ALA A 225 -23.10 -10.65 -10.33
CA ALA A 225 -23.03 -10.89 -8.88
C ALA A 225 -23.62 -12.26 -8.49
N GLU A 226 -24.66 -12.69 -9.19
CA GLU A 226 -25.36 -13.97 -9.00
C GLU A 226 -24.46 -15.18 -9.28
N GLU A 227 -23.39 -15.01 -10.06
CA GLU A 227 -22.41 -16.06 -10.36
C GLU A 227 -21.15 -15.90 -9.51
N LEU A 228 -20.73 -14.64 -9.30
CA LEU A 228 -19.46 -14.34 -8.62
C LEU A 228 -19.52 -14.68 -7.12
N TYR A 229 -20.59 -14.27 -6.42
CA TYR A 229 -20.65 -14.42 -4.97
C TYR A 229 -20.84 -15.86 -4.51
N PRO A 230 -21.68 -16.72 -5.13
CA PRO A 230 -21.73 -18.14 -4.79
C PRO A 230 -20.37 -18.84 -5.02
N TRP A 231 -19.66 -18.49 -6.10
CA TRP A 231 -18.33 -19.02 -6.32
C TRP A 231 -17.32 -18.54 -5.26
N LEU A 232 -17.38 -17.26 -4.85
CA LEU A 232 -16.53 -16.72 -3.78
C LEU A 232 -16.80 -17.44 -2.44
N ASP A 233 -18.07 -17.71 -2.10
CA ASP A 233 -18.43 -18.42 -0.88
C ASP A 233 -17.84 -19.84 -0.86
N GLU A 234 -17.81 -20.54 -1.99
CA GLU A 234 -17.15 -21.85 -2.11
C GLU A 234 -15.63 -21.73 -1.92
N GLN A 235 -14.99 -20.68 -2.48
CA GLN A 235 -13.53 -20.49 -2.39
C GLN A 235 -13.10 -19.89 -1.06
N LEU A 236 -13.92 -19.02 -0.47
CA LEU A 236 -13.63 -18.27 0.76
C LEU A 236 -14.30 -18.84 2.00
N GLY A 237 -15.08 -19.91 1.89
CA GLY A 237 -15.78 -20.51 3.01
C GLY A 237 -14.90 -20.90 4.22
N SER A 238 -13.59 -20.95 4.03
CA SER A 238 -12.58 -21.07 5.09
C SER A 238 -12.03 -19.73 5.61
N PHE A 239 -12.43 -18.59 5.02
CA PHE A 239 -11.93 -17.24 5.36
C PHE A 239 -12.94 -16.41 6.16
N VAL A 240 -14.20 -16.88 6.26
CA VAL A 240 -15.21 -16.24 7.10
C VAL A 240 -15.16 -16.92 8.46
N PRO A 241 -14.87 -16.19 9.56
CA PRO A 241 -14.84 -16.76 10.91
C PRO A 241 -16.23 -17.18 11.38
#